data_f9907553e4a5a22cb3a99ed61b5c70aa
#
_entry.id   f9907553e4a5a22cb3a99ed61b5c70aa
#
_cell.length_a   1.000
_cell.length_b   1.000
_cell.length_c   1.000
_cell.angle_alpha   90.00
_cell.angle_beta   90.00
_cell.angle_gamma   90.00
#
_symmetry.space_group_name_H-M   'P 1'
#
loop_
_entity.id
_entity.type
_entity.pdbx_description
1 polymer ?
#
loop_
_entity_poly.entity_id
_entity_poly.type
_entity_poly.pdbx_seq_one_letter_code
_entity_poly.pdbx_strand_id
1 'polypeptide(L)'
;FGATPTNQSELSELKGLKNMSSTAAESYAGVFLEFDYGWDREATLADIRDKTNKAESNFPDGADQYSINEINFSEFPIVIVTVSGNIPERTLTKVAKELQDVIETVPTVLEAGLSGVREEVVEVIIDPLKLELYNITAGELYQIVNNNNKLIAAGDVEVGTGSYGIKIPSSFKTTNDVYNLPIKKNGDRLVNLGDVAEIKLTFKDRTGMARFNGKTTMAIQVVKRKGSNLIQTVADVKKIVNEYKETWPPLLQKNLKINFSLDNSKQVKGMVDSLESAVLTAI
;
A
#
# COMPACT_ATOMS: atom_id res chain seq x y z
N PHE A 1 16.59 18.42 -15.23
CA PHE A 1 16.22 19.36 -16.30
C PHE A 1 16.11 18.70 -17.69
N GLY A 2 16.89 17.66 -18.01
CA GLY A 2 16.91 17.04 -19.35
C GLY A 2 15.72 16.14 -19.68
N ALA A 3 15.15 15.42 -18.71
CA ALA A 3 14.09 14.45 -18.96
C ALA A 3 12.72 15.08 -19.33
N THR A 4 12.40 16.25 -18.79
CA THR A 4 11.09 16.89 -18.98
C THR A 4 10.86 17.42 -20.42
N PRO A 5 11.79 18.15 -21.05
CA PRO A 5 11.60 18.63 -22.42
C PRO A 5 11.46 17.49 -23.44
N THR A 6 12.24 16.41 -23.27
CA THR A 6 12.22 15.26 -24.18
C THR A 6 10.89 14.49 -24.07
N ASN A 7 10.43 14.21 -22.85
CA ASN A 7 9.12 13.60 -22.63
C ASN A 7 7.99 14.48 -23.17
N GLN A 8 8.06 15.77 -22.95
CA GLN A 8 7.06 16.72 -23.40
C GLN A 8 6.92 16.74 -24.92
N SER A 9 8.05 16.70 -25.66
CA SER A 9 8.05 16.66 -27.11
C SER A 9 7.38 15.38 -27.65
N GLU A 10 7.75 14.21 -27.14
CA GLU A 10 7.19 12.92 -27.56
C GLU A 10 5.71 12.79 -27.22
N LEU A 11 5.30 13.22 -26.03
CA LEU A 11 3.93 13.08 -25.55
C LEU A 11 2.95 14.11 -26.15
N SER A 12 3.44 15.23 -26.69
CA SER A 12 2.60 16.26 -27.31
C SER A 12 1.86 15.76 -28.57
N GLU A 13 2.34 14.70 -29.21
CA GLU A 13 1.76 14.11 -30.42
C GLU A 13 0.66 13.08 -30.15
N LEU A 14 0.27 12.86 -28.89
CA LEU A 14 -0.76 11.87 -28.53
C LEU A 14 -2.14 12.30 -29.07
N LYS A 15 -2.85 11.34 -29.64
CA LYS A 15 -4.21 11.58 -30.16
C LYS A 15 -5.20 11.81 -29.01
N GLY A 16 -6.07 12.81 -29.16
CA GLY A 16 -7.08 13.14 -28.14
C GLY A 16 -6.53 13.85 -26.90
N LEU A 17 -5.28 14.27 -26.94
CA LEU A 17 -4.69 15.05 -25.86
C LEU A 17 -5.36 16.45 -25.82
N LYS A 18 -6.02 16.74 -24.71
CA LYS A 18 -6.69 18.02 -24.47
C LYS A 18 -5.75 19.05 -23.84
N ASN A 19 -5.02 18.62 -22.82
CA ASN A 19 -4.10 19.49 -22.12
C ASN A 19 -2.89 18.68 -21.62
N MET A 20 -1.73 19.35 -21.62
CA MET A 20 -0.50 18.81 -21.08
C MET A 20 0.19 19.83 -20.19
N SER A 21 0.54 19.46 -19.00
CA SER A 21 1.37 20.27 -18.13
C SER A 21 2.57 19.45 -17.62
N SER A 22 3.70 20.13 -17.46
CA SER A 22 4.91 19.48 -16.96
C SER A 22 5.50 20.28 -15.80
N THR A 23 6.07 19.55 -14.87
CA THR A 23 6.77 20.10 -13.71
C THR A 23 8.16 19.50 -13.65
N ALA A 24 9.18 20.35 -13.54
CA ALA A 24 10.55 19.94 -13.31
C ALA A 24 11.08 20.63 -12.05
N ALA A 25 11.58 19.82 -11.13
CA ALA A 25 12.23 20.26 -9.90
C ALA A 25 13.55 19.50 -9.72
N GLU A 26 14.29 19.83 -8.68
CA GLU A 26 15.49 19.07 -8.34
C GLU A 26 15.09 17.62 -7.99
N SER A 27 15.71 16.67 -8.68
CA SER A 27 15.46 15.22 -8.55
C SER A 27 14.03 14.76 -8.87
N TYR A 28 13.21 15.58 -9.53
CA TYR A 28 11.85 15.19 -9.90
C TYR A 28 11.44 15.82 -11.24
N ALA A 29 10.85 15.00 -12.11
CA ALA A 29 10.22 15.43 -13.34
C ALA A 29 8.86 14.73 -13.49
N GLY A 30 7.80 15.48 -13.75
CA GLY A 30 6.45 14.96 -13.93
C GLY A 30 5.76 15.57 -15.12
N VAL A 31 4.98 14.78 -15.87
CA VAL A 31 4.12 15.23 -16.95
C VAL A 31 2.70 14.80 -16.64
N PHE A 32 1.76 15.72 -16.65
CA PHE A 32 0.34 15.49 -16.48
C PHE A 32 -0.35 15.63 -17.84
N LEU A 33 -1.12 14.62 -18.22
CA LEU A 33 -1.85 14.55 -19.49
C LEU A 33 -3.35 14.51 -19.22
N GLU A 34 -4.12 15.37 -19.87
CA GLU A 34 -5.58 15.38 -19.82
C GLU A 34 -6.12 15.02 -21.21
N PHE A 35 -7.01 14.06 -21.28
CA PHE A 35 -7.66 13.59 -22.53
C PHE A 35 -9.13 14.00 -22.57
N ASP A 36 -9.68 14.13 -23.75
CA ASP A 36 -11.11 14.37 -23.96
C ASP A 36 -11.96 13.18 -23.53
N TYR A 37 -13.22 13.42 -23.22
CA TYR A 37 -14.16 12.38 -22.86
C TYR A 37 -14.35 11.39 -24.03
N GLY A 38 -14.35 10.08 -23.70
CA GLY A 38 -14.53 9.01 -24.69
C GLY A 38 -13.23 8.53 -25.34
N TRP A 39 -12.07 8.89 -24.80
CA TRP A 39 -10.76 8.37 -25.23
C TRP A 39 -10.66 6.84 -25.06
N ASP A 40 -9.92 6.18 -25.96
CA ASP A 40 -9.60 4.76 -25.81
C ASP A 40 -8.47 4.58 -24.80
N ARG A 41 -8.85 4.10 -23.61
CA ARG A 41 -7.93 3.94 -22.49
C ARG A 41 -6.74 3.03 -22.80
N GLU A 42 -7.01 1.85 -23.38
CA GLU A 42 -5.97 0.84 -23.59
C GLU A 42 -4.99 1.28 -24.68
N ALA A 43 -5.51 1.76 -25.81
CA ALA A 43 -4.69 2.27 -26.89
C ALA A 43 -3.85 3.47 -26.46
N THR A 44 -4.45 4.44 -25.75
CA THR A 44 -3.72 5.64 -25.29
C THR A 44 -2.65 5.33 -24.24
N LEU A 45 -2.92 4.40 -23.30
CA LEU A 45 -1.89 3.98 -22.33
C LEU A 45 -0.75 3.22 -23.00
N ALA A 46 -1.01 2.44 -24.04
CA ALA A 46 0.02 1.80 -24.84
C ALA A 46 0.89 2.85 -25.57
N ASP A 47 0.26 3.83 -26.21
CA ASP A 47 0.95 4.92 -26.89
C ASP A 47 1.81 5.77 -25.92
N ILE A 48 1.28 6.06 -24.73
CA ILE A 48 2.05 6.78 -23.68
C ILE A 48 3.27 5.97 -23.29
N ARG A 49 3.13 4.66 -23.05
CA ARG A 49 4.28 3.80 -22.69
C ARG A 49 5.33 3.77 -23.80
N ASP A 50 4.91 3.60 -25.04
CA ASP A 50 5.82 3.55 -26.19
C ASP A 50 6.60 4.87 -26.34
N LYS A 51 5.91 6.01 -26.23
CA LYS A 51 6.55 7.32 -26.32
C LYS A 51 7.47 7.62 -25.13
N THR A 52 7.06 7.20 -23.92
CA THR A 52 7.92 7.36 -22.74
C THR A 52 9.16 6.47 -22.81
N ASN A 53 9.03 5.21 -23.27
CA ASN A 53 10.17 4.32 -23.50
C ASN A 53 11.17 4.90 -24.51
N LYS A 54 10.69 5.53 -25.59
CA LYS A 54 11.57 6.23 -26.55
C LYS A 54 12.31 7.38 -25.89
N ALA A 55 11.62 8.14 -25.03
CA ALA A 55 12.21 9.26 -24.32
C ALA A 55 13.22 8.82 -23.23
N GLU A 56 13.04 7.65 -22.64
CA GLU A 56 13.88 7.11 -21.55
C GLU A 56 15.37 7.03 -21.93
N SER A 57 15.65 6.70 -23.21
CA SER A 57 17.02 6.66 -23.72
C SER A 57 17.78 8.01 -23.64
N ASN A 58 17.06 9.09 -23.48
CA ASN A 58 17.58 10.45 -23.38
C ASN A 58 17.54 11.00 -21.94
N PHE A 59 17.18 10.16 -20.95
CA PHE A 59 17.19 10.59 -19.57
C PHE A 59 18.62 10.69 -19.04
N PRO A 60 18.87 11.54 -18.04
CA PRO A 60 20.16 11.66 -17.40
C PRO A 60 20.60 10.33 -16.77
N ASP A 61 21.91 10.08 -16.75
CA ASP A 61 22.47 8.95 -16.03
C ASP A 61 22.09 9.02 -14.55
N GLY A 62 21.60 7.89 -14.01
CA GLY A 62 21.15 7.79 -12.62
C GLY A 62 19.70 8.22 -12.38
N ALA A 63 18.92 8.47 -13.44
CA ALA A 63 17.47 8.64 -13.31
C ALA A 63 16.81 7.32 -12.87
N ASP A 64 15.92 7.40 -11.89
CA ASP A 64 15.08 6.26 -11.49
C ASP A 64 14.11 5.87 -12.63
N GLN A 65 13.63 4.63 -12.58
CA GLN A 65 12.63 4.14 -13.52
C GLN A 65 11.35 5.00 -13.44
N TYR A 66 10.82 5.42 -14.59
CA TYR A 66 9.59 6.19 -14.65
C TYR A 66 8.37 5.36 -14.21
N SER A 67 7.33 6.04 -13.74
CA SER A 67 6.03 5.44 -13.44
C SER A 67 4.92 6.17 -14.20
N ILE A 68 3.94 5.42 -14.71
CA ILE A 68 2.74 5.98 -15.33
C ILE A 68 1.56 5.67 -14.43
N ASN A 69 0.94 6.70 -13.88
CA ASN A 69 -0.20 6.58 -12.99
C ASN A 69 -1.43 7.22 -13.65
N GLU A 70 -2.51 6.46 -13.78
CA GLU A 70 -3.79 6.98 -14.24
C GLU A 70 -4.54 7.61 -13.06
N ILE A 71 -5.07 8.81 -13.26
CA ILE A 71 -5.97 9.47 -12.31
C ILE A 71 -7.39 9.24 -12.77
N ASN A 72 -8.07 8.29 -12.13
CA ASN A 72 -9.46 7.98 -12.40
C ASN A 72 -10.35 8.52 -11.27
N PHE A 73 -11.18 9.51 -11.59
CA PHE A 73 -12.11 10.10 -10.59
C PHE A 73 -13.13 9.08 -10.04
N SER A 74 -13.38 7.98 -10.77
CA SER A 74 -14.23 6.90 -10.28
C SER A 74 -13.58 6.07 -9.16
N GLU A 75 -12.28 6.20 -8.99
CA GLU A 75 -11.46 5.53 -7.98
C GLU A 75 -11.16 6.42 -6.77
N PHE A 76 -11.78 7.60 -6.70
CA PHE A 76 -11.70 8.42 -5.49
C PHE A 76 -12.53 7.80 -4.36
N PRO A 77 -12.06 7.93 -3.11
CA PRO A 77 -12.79 7.44 -1.95
C PRO A 77 -14.18 8.07 -1.86
N ILE A 78 -15.19 7.23 -1.63
CA ILE A 78 -16.58 7.66 -1.43
C ILE A 78 -16.91 7.93 0.03
N VAL A 79 -16.16 7.29 0.93
CA VAL A 79 -16.21 7.48 2.38
C VAL A 79 -14.84 7.10 2.97
N ILE A 80 -14.44 7.80 4.01
CA ILE A 80 -13.25 7.47 4.80
C ILE A 80 -13.71 7.01 6.18
N VAL A 81 -13.36 5.77 6.53
CA VAL A 81 -13.60 5.20 7.87
C VAL A 81 -12.35 5.44 8.70
N THR A 82 -12.48 6.21 9.79
CA THR A 82 -11.36 6.50 10.68
C THR A 82 -11.49 5.75 11.98
N VAL A 83 -10.42 5.09 12.40
CA VAL A 83 -10.32 4.39 13.68
C VAL A 83 -9.31 5.13 14.54
N SER A 84 -9.74 5.61 15.69
CA SER A 84 -8.91 6.38 16.62
C SER A 84 -9.11 5.91 18.06
N GLY A 85 -8.06 5.98 18.87
CA GLY A 85 -8.14 5.62 20.29
C GLY A 85 -6.83 5.71 21.01
N ASN A 86 -6.89 5.57 22.33
CA ASN A 86 -5.70 5.56 23.19
C ASN A 86 -5.31 4.11 23.52
N ILE A 87 -4.84 3.40 22.50
CA ILE A 87 -4.37 2.02 22.59
C ILE A 87 -3.02 1.91 21.86
N PRO A 88 -2.24 0.86 22.13
CA PRO A 88 -0.96 0.61 21.45
C PRO A 88 -1.14 0.60 19.92
N GLU A 89 -0.19 1.22 19.21
CA GLU A 89 -0.23 1.34 17.74
C GLU A 89 -0.39 -0.02 17.04
N ARG A 90 0.26 -1.07 17.55
CA ARG A 90 0.12 -2.43 17.02
C ARG A 90 -1.32 -2.94 17.08
N THR A 91 -2.00 -2.71 18.20
CA THR A 91 -3.39 -3.12 18.37
C THR A 91 -4.30 -2.30 17.45
N LEU A 92 -4.04 -0.99 17.33
CA LEU A 92 -4.80 -0.13 16.42
C LEU A 92 -4.61 -0.54 14.95
N THR A 93 -3.36 -0.87 14.54
CA THR A 93 -3.05 -1.38 13.20
C THR A 93 -3.77 -2.69 12.92
N LYS A 94 -3.77 -3.62 13.89
CA LYS A 94 -4.46 -4.90 13.75
C LYS A 94 -5.96 -4.69 13.53
N VAL A 95 -6.60 -3.90 14.38
CA VAL A 95 -8.04 -3.59 14.26
C VAL A 95 -8.36 -2.89 12.94
N ALA A 96 -7.50 -1.97 12.48
CA ALA A 96 -7.70 -1.29 11.20
C ALA A 96 -7.59 -2.23 10.00
N LYS A 97 -6.66 -3.19 10.02
CA LYS A 97 -6.52 -4.23 8.98
C LYS A 97 -7.72 -5.18 8.97
N GLU A 98 -8.13 -5.67 10.13
CA GLU A 98 -9.33 -6.53 10.23
C GLU A 98 -10.59 -5.80 9.75
N LEU A 99 -10.69 -4.51 10.05
CA LEU A 99 -11.81 -3.69 9.57
C LEU A 99 -11.73 -3.45 8.05
N GLN A 100 -10.54 -3.29 7.49
CA GLN A 100 -10.29 -3.24 6.04
C GLN A 100 -10.81 -4.52 5.38
N ASP A 101 -10.37 -5.69 5.88
CA ASP A 101 -10.78 -7.00 5.35
C ASP A 101 -12.32 -7.13 5.37
N VAL A 102 -12.96 -6.71 6.46
CA VAL A 102 -14.42 -6.73 6.59
C VAL A 102 -15.09 -5.81 5.58
N ILE A 103 -14.57 -4.60 5.35
CA ILE A 103 -15.11 -3.64 4.37
C ILE A 103 -14.98 -4.20 2.94
N GLU A 104 -13.89 -4.87 2.63
CA GLU A 104 -13.64 -5.48 1.31
C GLU A 104 -14.57 -6.65 1.00
N THR A 105 -15.24 -7.24 2.01
CA THR A 105 -16.30 -8.24 1.79
C THR A 105 -17.56 -7.66 1.14
N VAL A 106 -17.75 -6.34 1.17
CA VAL A 106 -18.91 -5.68 0.53
C VAL A 106 -18.76 -5.75 -0.99
N PRO A 107 -19.66 -6.43 -1.74
CA PRO A 107 -19.46 -6.70 -3.17
C PRO A 107 -19.34 -5.44 -4.04
N THR A 108 -19.88 -4.32 -3.58
CA THR A 108 -19.86 -3.02 -4.29
C THR A 108 -18.60 -2.21 -4.01
N VAL A 109 -17.76 -2.63 -3.07
CA VAL A 109 -16.45 -2.04 -2.78
C VAL A 109 -15.43 -2.61 -3.76
N LEU A 110 -14.62 -1.74 -4.35
CA LEU A 110 -13.50 -2.10 -5.21
C LEU A 110 -12.24 -2.36 -4.37
N GLU A 111 -11.97 -1.43 -3.46
CA GLU A 111 -10.77 -1.41 -2.64
C GLU A 111 -11.02 -0.62 -1.35
N ALA A 112 -10.33 -1.00 -0.28
CA ALA A 112 -10.29 -0.28 0.98
C ALA A 112 -8.82 0.02 1.36
N GLY A 113 -8.30 1.17 0.93
CA GLY A 113 -6.90 1.57 1.15
C GLY A 113 -6.64 2.04 2.58
N LEU A 114 -5.63 1.47 3.26
CA LEU A 114 -5.21 1.91 4.59
C LEU A 114 -4.24 3.08 4.53
N SER A 115 -4.44 4.06 5.40
CA SER A 115 -3.58 5.23 5.57
C SER A 115 -3.29 5.52 7.05
N GLY A 116 -2.09 6.02 7.34
CA GLY A 116 -1.64 6.29 8.71
C GLY A 116 -1.12 5.05 9.45
N VAL A 117 -0.97 3.93 8.77
CA VAL A 117 -0.41 2.68 9.30
C VAL A 117 1.09 2.66 9.04
N ARG A 118 1.86 2.20 10.03
CA ARG A 118 3.29 1.91 9.86
C ARG A 118 3.51 0.42 9.65
N GLU A 119 4.46 0.13 8.79
CA GLU A 119 4.91 -1.24 8.55
C GLU A 119 5.64 -1.78 9.78
N GLU A 120 5.27 -2.97 10.24
CA GLU A 120 6.02 -3.67 11.26
C GLU A 120 7.28 -4.27 10.65
N VAL A 121 8.41 -4.04 11.31
CA VAL A 121 9.73 -4.52 10.90
C VAL A 121 10.43 -5.21 12.05
N VAL A 122 11.27 -6.18 11.72
CA VAL A 122 12.21 -6.77 12.65
C VAL A 122 13.51 -5.97 12.57
N GLU A 123 13.81 -5.20 13.61
CA GLU A 123 15.05 -4.46 13.76
C GLU A 123 16.10 -5.37 14.35
N VAL A 124 17.26 -5.44 13.71
CA VAL A 124 18.42 -6.21 14.16
C VAL A 124 19.53 -5.23 14.51
N ILE A 125 19.75 -5.02 15.82
CA ILE A 125 20.78 -4.13 16.34
C ILE A 125 22.03 -4.97 16.61
N ILE A 126 23.04 -4.82 15.77
CA ILE A 126 24.27 -5.60 15.80
C ILE A 126 25.20 -5.06 16.90
N ASP A 127 25.79 -5.96 17.69
CA ASP A 127 26.85 -5.64 18.63
C ASP A 127 28.25 -5.85 17.96
N PRO A 128 28.99 -4.77 17.66
CA PRO A 128 30.27 -4.87 16.97
C PRO A 128 31.31 -5.68 17.73
N LEU A 129 31.32 -5.62 19.07
CA LEU A 129 32.27 -6.37 19.89
C LEU A 129 32.03 -7.88 19.82
N LYS A 130 30.75 -8.27 19.75
CA LYS A 130 30.40 -9.67 19.58
C LYS A 130 30.73 -10.18 18.18
N LEU A 131 30.56 -9.36 17.13
CA LEU A 131 31.00 -9.72 15.78
C LEU A 131 32.50 -9.99 15.74
N GLU A 132 33.30 -9.10 16.35
CA GLU A 132 34.75 -9.26 16.43
C GLU A 132 35.13 -10.53 17.21
N LEU A 133 34.50 -10.79 18.36
CA LEU A 133 34.70 -11.99 19.17
C LEU A 133 34.51 -13.28 18.39
N TYR A 134 33.48 -13.32 17.54
CA TYR A 134 33.18 -14.49 16.68
C TYR A 134 33.86 -14.43 15.30
N ASN A 135 34.68 -13.39 15.04
CA ASN A 135 35.39 -13.16 13.79
C ASN A 135 34.44 -13.18 12.59
N ILE A 136 33.33 -12.40 12.67
CA ILE A 136 32.30 -12.23 11.64
C ILE A 136 32.37 -10.80 11.14
N THR A 137 32.41 -10.63 9.83
CA THR A 137 32.33 -9.30 9.22
C THR A 137 30.89 -8.86 9.01
N ALA A 138 30.64 -7.55 9.02
CA ALA A 138 29.31 -7.00 8.74
C ALA A 138 28.79 -7.38 7.34
N GLY A 139 29.70 -7.50 6.36
CA GLY A 139 29.36 -7.92 4.99
C GLY A 139 28.88 -9.37 4.92
N GLU A 140 29.59 -10.29 5.61
CA GLU A 140 29.17 -11.69 5.72
C GLU A 140 27.80 -11.82 6.36
N LEU A 141 27.57 -11.08 7.47
CA LEU A 141 26.30 -11.07 8.16
C LEU A 141 25.15 -10.59 7.25
N TYR A 142 25.36 -9.49 6.53
CA TYR A 142 24.38 -8.96 5.57
C TYR A 142 24.02 -9.99 4.49
N GLN A 143 25.03 -10.66 3.92
CA GLN A 143 24.81 -11.69 2.90
C GLN A 143 24.03 -12.89 3.45
N ILE A 144 24.34 -13.34 4.66
CA ILE A 144 23.65 -14.46 5.30
C ILE A 144 22.17 -14.11 5.53
N VAL A 145 21.90 -12.94 6.11
CA VAL A 145 20.51 -12.49 6.36
C VAL A 145 19.74 -12.35 5.05
N ASN A 146 20.33 -11.71 4.04
CA ASN A 146 19.69 -11.50 2.75
C ASN A 146 19.41 -12.81 2.00
N ASN A 147 20.33 -13.76 2.03
CA ASN A 147 20.16 -15.05 1.37
C ASN A 147 19.12 -15.93 2.05
N ASN A 148 18.96 -15.81 3.37
CA ASN A 148 17.97 -16.56 4.13
C ASN A 148 16.58 -15.91 4.17
N ASN A 149 16.43 -14.70 3.62
CA ASN A 149 15.13 -14.02 3.51
C ASN A 149 14.58 -14.04 2.07
N LYS A 150 14.88 -15.07 1.30
CA LYS A 150 14.39 -15.23 -0.07
C LYS A 150 13.59 -16.53 -0.18
N LEU A 151 12.40 -16.44 -0.79
CA LEU A 151 11.64 -17.62 -1.17
C LEU A 151 12.27 -18.21 -2.45
N ILE A 152 12.85 -19.39 -2.34
CA ILE A 152 13.46 -20.09 -3.49
C ILE A 152 12.47 -21.15 -3.96
N ALA A 153 11.99 -21.04 -5.20
CA ALA A 153 11.27 -22.12 -5.86
C ALA A 153 12.33 -23.17 -6.33
N ALA A 154 12.31 -24.33 -5.69
CA ALA A 154 13.29 -25.39 -5.99
C ALA A 154 12.91 -26.26 -7.20
N GLY A 155 11.88 -25.89 -7.96
CA GLY A 155 11.36 -26.64 -9.09
C GLY A 155 10.33 -27.69 -8.72
N ASP A 156 9.95 -28.48 -9.70
CA ASP A 156 8.97 -29.55 -9.53
C ASP A 156 9.69 -30.91 -9.51
N VAL A 157 9.23 -31.80 -8.63
CA VAL A 157 9.68 -33.20 -8.62
C VAL A 157 8.56 -34.07 -9.16
N GLU A 158 8.84 -34.80 -10.22
CA GLU A 158 7.94 -35.79 -10.78
C GLU A 158 8.10 -37.12 -10.04
N VAL A 159 7.04 -37.57 -9.38
CA VAL A 159 6.99 -38.87 -8.71
C VAL A 159 5.80 -39.65 -9.25
N GLY A 160 6.09 -40.65 -10.09
CA GLY A 160 5.04 -41.49 -10.67
C GLY A 160 4.08 -40.71 -11.59
N THR A 161 2.81 -40.60 -11.18
CA THR A 161 1.76 -39.91 -11.97
C THR A 161 1.50 -38.47 -11.52
N GLY A 162 2.33 -37.91 -10.61
CA GLY A 162 2.12 -36.55 -10.06
C GLY A 162 3.38 -35.70 -10.10
N SER A 163 3.19 -34.41 -10.40
CA SER A 163 4.23 -33.38 -10.29
C SER A 163 3.99 -32.57 -8.99
N TYR A 164 5.00 -32.50 -8.14
CA TYR A 164 4.96 -31.82 -6.85
C TYR A 164 5.94 -30.64 -6.84
N GLY A 165 5.41 -29.43 -6.76
CA GLY A 165 6.23 -28.21 -6.62
C GLY A 165 6.93 -28.18 -5.26
N ILE A 166 8.25 -28.22 -5.24
CA ILE A 166 9.05 -28.05 -4.02
C ILE A 166 9.31 -26.56 -3.80
N LYS A 167 8.80 -26.04 -2.70
CA LYS A 167 9.12 -24.71 -2.20
C LYS A 167 10.01 -24.84 -0.97
N ILE A 168 11.21 -24.31 -1.03
CA ILE A 168 12.06 -24.17 0.16
C ILE A 168 11.68 -22.85 0.82
N PRO A 169 10.95 -22.86 1.96
CA PRO A 169 10.64 -21.62 2.68
C PRO A 169 11.93 -21.13 3.33
N SER A 170 12.49 -20.07 2.78
CA SER A 170 13.66 -19.38 3.34
C SER A 170 13.33 -17.98 3.83
N SER A 171 12.04 -17.60 3.86
CA SER A 171 11.61 -16.32 4.42
C SER A 171 11.28 -16.43 5.90
N PHE A 172 11.72 -15.44 6.67
CA PHE A 172 11.40 -15.35 8.09
C PHE A 172 9.90 -15.11 8.30
N LYS A 173 9.27 -15.92 9.13
CA LYS A 173 7.85 -15.81 9.49
C LYS A 173 7.66 -15.23 10.89
N THR A 174 8.60 -15.48 11.77
CA THR A 174 8.55 -15.06 13.16
C THR A 174 9.86 -14.40 13.58
N THR A 175 9.82 -13.58 14.63
CA THR A 175 11.02 -13.01 15.24
C THR A 175 11.98 -14.10 15.74
N ASN A 176 11.43 -15.25 16.12
CA ASN A 176 12.22 -16.38 16.59
C ASN A 176 13.04 -17.04 15.47
N ASP A 177 12.53 -17.04 14.25
CA ASP A 177 13.27 -17.54 13.07
C ASP A 177 14.51 -16.66 12.81
N VAL A 178 14.36 -15.34 12.99
CA VAL A 178 15.48 -14.40 12.86
C VAL A 178 16.49 -14.59 14.00
N TYR A 179 16.02 -14.77 15.23
CA TYR A 179 16.87 -14.99 16.40
C TYR A 179 17.72 -16.25 16.25
N ASN A 180 17.13 -17.36 15.80
CA ASN A 180 17.79 -18.64 15.64
C ASN A 180 18.51 -18.82 14.29
N LEU A 181 18.64 -17.77 13.49
CA LEU A 181 19.36 -17.86 12.21
C LEU A 181 20.84 -18.18 12.47
N PRO A 182 21.33 -19.34 11.99
CA PRO A 182 22.74 -19.70 12.14
C PRO A 182 23.60 -18.85 11.22
N ILE A 183 24.55 -18.12 11.80
CA ILE A 183 25.44 -17.21 11.07
C ILE A 183 26.86 -17.76 10.91
N LYS A 184 27.33 -18.57 11.86
CA LYS A 184 28.68 -19.16 11.78
C LYS A 184 28.76 -20.45 12.60
N LYS A 185 29.58 -21.38 12.14
CA LYS A 185 30.00 -22.54 12.93
C LYS A 185 31.33 -22.24 13.60
N ASN A 186 31.37 -22.35 14.95
CA ASN A 186 32.57 -22.17 15.73
C ASN A 186 32.87 -23.48 16.50
N GLY A 187 33.71 -24.34 15.97
CA GLY A 187 33.90 -25.69 16.44
C GLY A 187 32.63 -26.52 16.31
N ASP A 188 32.16 -27.10 17.43
CA ASP A 188 30.89 -27.84 17.50
C ASP A 188 29.65 -26.98 17.81
N ARG A 189 29.84 -25.68 18.04
CA ARG A 189 28.75 -24.74 18.31
C ARG A 189 28.34 -23.95 17.10
N LEU A 190 27.05 -23.80 16.90
CA LEU A 190 26.48 -22.83 15.96
C LEU A 190 26.33 -21.49 16.67
N VAL A 191 26.81 -20.41 16.03
CA VAL A 191 26.58 -19.05 16.44
C VAL A 191 25.34 -18.56 15.69
N ASN A 192 24.30 -18.16 16.44
CA ASN A 192 23.06 -17.65 15.89
C ASN A 192 23.07 -16.12 15.86
N LEU A 193 22.20 -15.54 15.04
CA LEU A 193 22.07 -14.07 14.95
C LEU A 193 21.76 -13.44 16.31
N GLY A 194 20.94 -14.07 17.13
CA GLY A 194 20.62 -13.62 18.49
C GLY A 194 21.83 -13.59 19.45
N ASP A 195 22.92 -14.30 19.15
CA ASP A 195 24.13 -14.26 19.96
C ASP A 195 24.96 -12.98 19.72
N VAL A 196 24.84 -12.36 18.56
CA VAL A 196 25.62 -11.19 18.12
C VAL A 196 24.78 -9.93 17.94
N ALA A 197 23.45 -10.03 18.02
CA ALA A 197 22.54 -8.91 17.82
C ALA A 197 21.38 -8.94 18.79
N GLU A 198 20.84 -7.76 19.07
CA GLU A 198 19.54 -7.59 19.74
C GLU A 198 18.45 -7.52 18.66
N ILE A 199 17.42 -8.36 18.77
CA ILE A 199 16.34 -8.45 17.78
C ILE A 199 15.08 -7.91 18.41
N LYS A 200 14.51 -6.87 17.78
CA LYS A 200 13.30 -6.17 18.23
C LYS A 200 12.25 -6.14 17.14
N LEU A 201 11.02 -6.46 17.51
CA LEU A 201 9.88 -6.19 16.65
C LEU A 201 9.44 -4.74 16.87
N THR A 202 9.60 -3.91 15.89
CA THR A 202 9.31 -2.47 15.93
C THR A 202 8.52 -2.02 14.70
N PHE A 203 8.43 -0.74 14.47
CA PHE A 203 7.81 -0.15 13.31
C PHE A 203 8.84 0.65 12.51
N LYS A 204 8.68 0.64 11.20
CA LYS A 204 9.43 1.51 10.30
C LYS A 204 9.29 2.98 10.71
N ASP A 205 10.29 3.79 10.43
CA ASP A 205 10.24 5.22 10.71
C ASP A 205 9.02 5.88 10.08
N ARG A 206 8.46 6.87 10.77
CA ARG A 206 7.27 7.56 10.30
C ARG A 206 7.59 8.44 9.11
N THR A 207 7.00 8.15 7.97
CA THR A 207 7.01 9.01 6.78
C THR A 207 5.83 9.99 6.74
N GLY A 208 4.77 9.68 7.51
CA GLY A 208 3.56 10.49 7.60
C GLY A 208 2.76 10.21 8.87
N MET A 209 1.76 11.02 9.13
CA MET A 209 0.88 10.87 10.29
C MET A 209 -0.55 11.27 9.93
N ALA A 210 -1.51 10.38 10.21
CA ALA A 210 -2.93 10.69 10.13
C ALA A 210 -3.46 11.10 11.52
N ARG A 211 -4.21 12.19 11.58
CA ARG A 211 -4.88 12.66 12.80
C ARG A 211 -6.32 13.02 12.52
N PHE A 212 -7.20 12.67 13.44
CA PHE A 212 -8.59 13.08 13.44
C PHE A 212 -8.94 13.72 14.78
N ASN A 213 -9.40 14.96 14.77
CA ASN A 213 -9.64 15.75 15.99
C ASN A 213 -8.44 15.76 16.96
N GLY A 214 -7.23 15.94 16.43
CA GLY A 214 -5.97 15.97 17.20
C GLY A 214 -5.45 14.61 17.68
N LYS A 215 -6.20 13.52 17.52
CA LYS A 215 -5.79 12.17 17.93
C LYS A 215 -5.19 11.40 16.77
N THR A 216 -4.16 10.61 17.06
CA THR A 216 -3.62 9.66 16.08
C THR A 216 -4.72 8.73 15.62
N THR A 217 -4.86 8.59 14.32
CA THR A 217 -5.91 7.79 13.70
C THR A 217 -5.33 6.95 12.56
N MET A 218 -6.01 5.86 12.27
CA MET A 218 -5.83 5.13 11.02
C MET A 218 -7.07 5.34 10.18
N ALA A 219 -6.87 5.58 8.89
CA ALA A 219 -7.94 5.88 7.97
C ALA A 219 -8.03 4.77 6.90
N ILE A 220 -9.25 4.34 6.62
CA ILE A 220 -9.57 3.39 5.57
C ILE A 220 -10.34 4.14 4.50
N GLN A 221 -9.72 4.30 3.34
CA GLN A 221 -10.29 4.99 2.19
C GLN A 221 -11.06 3.99 1.34
N VAL A 222 -12.37 4.10 1.30
CA VAL A 222 -13.24 3.14 0.60
C VAL A 222 -13.56 3.63 -0.80
N VAL A 223 -13.18 2.85 -1.80
CA VAL A 223 -13.44 3.08 -3.22
C VAL A 223 -14.52 2.11 -3.69
N LYS A 224 -15.54 2.59 -4.42
CA LYS A 224 -16.58 1.74 -4.96
C LYS A 224 -16.23 1.18 -6.34
N ARG A 225 -16.83 0.05 -6.71
CA ARG A 225 -16.76 -0.46 -8.08
C ARG A 225 -17.49 0.46 -9.05
N LYS A 226 -16.98 0.55 -10.28
CA LYS A 226 -17.63 1.28 -11.37
C LYS A 226 -19.06 0.71 -11.59
N GLY A 227 -20.03 1.60 -11.72
CA GLY A 227 -21.44 1.23 -11.89
C GLY A 227 -22.22 0.95 -10.62
N SER A 228 -21.58 0.78 -9.47
CA SER A 228 -22.25 0.59 -8.19
C SER A 228 -22.91 1.88 -7.68
N ASN A 229 -24.05 1.74 -7.00
CA ASN A 229 -24.75 2.87 -6.36
C ASN A 229 -23.97 3.37 -5.16
N LEU A 230 -23.56 4.63 -5.18
CA LEU A 230 -22.75 5.26 -4.14
C LEU A 230 -23.47 5.30 -2.80
N ILE A 231 -24.75 5.71 -2.76
CA ILE A 231 -25.53 5.85 -1.53
C ILE A 231 -25.67 4.49 -0.86
N GLN A 232 -26.04 3.46 -1.64
CA GLN A 232 -26.18 2.10 -1.13
C GLN A 232 -24.85 1.54 -0.64
N THR A 233 -23.77 1.70 -1.41
CA THR A 233 -22.44 1.22 -1.00
C THR A 233 -21.99 1.82 0.33
N VAL A 234 -22.18 3.14 0.52
CA VAL A 234 -21.83 3.79 1.80
C VAL A 234 -22.72 3.29 2.94
N ALA A 235 -24.01 3.03 2.69
CA ALA A 235 -24.90 2.47 3.69
C ALA A 235 -24.46 1.05 4.12
N ASP A 236 -24.12 0.20 3.15
CA ASP A 236 -23.64 -1.17 3.40
C ASP A 236 -22.32 -1.18 4.17
N VAL A 237 -21.37 -0.31 3.79
CA VAL A 237 -20.11 -0.12 4.51
C VAL A 237 -20.36 0.32 5.96
N LYS A 238 -21.21 1.30 6.19
CA LYS A 238 -21.54 1.73 7.56
C LYS A 238 -22.18 0.62 8.39
N LYS A 239 -23.06 -0.15 7.77
CA LYS A 239 -23.73 -1.27 8.41
C LYS A 239 -22.72 -2.32 8.86
N ILE A 240 -21.90 -2.82 7.95
CA ILE A 240 -20.92 -3.89 8.24
C ILE A 240 -19.85 -3.43 9.25
N VAL A 241 -19.41 -2.17 9.18
CA VAL A 241 -18.49 -1.58 10.15
C VAL A 241 -19.07 -1.53 11.56
N ASN A 242 -20.34 -1.16 11.69
CA ASN A 242 -21.02 -1.11 12.99
C ASN A 242 -21.26 -2.52 13.53
N GLU A 243 -21.69 -3.47 12.70
CA GLU A 243 -21.86 -4.88 13.08
C GLU A 243 -20.54 -5.48 13.55
N TYR A 244 -19.44 -5.23 12.82
CA TYR A 244 -18.13 -5.69 13.23
C TYR A 244 -17.64 -5.07 14.55
N LYS A 245 -17.91 -3.76 14.76
CA LYS A 245 -17.60 -3.08 16.02
C LYS A 245 -18.27 -3.75 17.22
N GLU A 246 -19.47 -4.28 17.07
CA GLU A 246 -20.20 -4.98 18.14
C GLU A 246 -19.52 -6.30 18.53
N THR A 247 -18.74 -6.90 17.65
CA THR A 247 -17.95 -8.12 17.93
C THR A 247 -16.69 -7.86 18.75
N TRP A 248 -16.30 -6.59 18.92
CA TRP A 248 -15.07 -6.25 19.63
C TRP A 248 -15.18 -6.56 21.12
N PRO A 249 -14.08 -6.95 21.77
CA PRO A 249 -14.01 -7.03 23.22
C PRO A 249 -14.40 -5.70 23.88
N PRO A 250 -15.05 -5.72 25.06
CA PRO A 250 -15.54 -4.50 25.73
C PRO A 250 -14.46 -3.43 25.94
N LEU A 251 -13.22 -3.85 26.15
CA LEU A 251 -12.08 -2.94 26.30
C LEU A 251 -11.80 -2.15 25.02
N LEU A 252 -11.88 -2.79 23.86
CA LEU A 252 -11.70 -2.12 22.56
C LEU A 252 -12.88 -1.21 22.24
N GLN A 253 -14.11 -1.65 22.48
CA GLN A 253 -15.31 -0.83 22.27
C GLN A 253 -15.28 0.47 23.07
N LYS A 254 -14.74 0.42 24.31
CA LYS A 254 -14.62 1.60 25.19
C LYS A 254 -13.53 2.57 24.72
N ASN A 255 -12.40 2.07 24.24
CA ASN A 255 -11.20 2.86 23.97
C ASN A 255 -11.05 3.27 22.51
N LEU A 256 -11.78 2.64 21.58
CA LEU A 256 -11.74 2.95 20.16
C LEU A 256 -13.02 3.69 19.74
N LYS A 257 -12.82 4.64 18.83
CA LYS A 257 -13.90 5.37 18.16
C LYS A 257 -13.76 5.20 16.66
N ILE A 258 -14.87 4.86 16.02
CA ILE A 258 -15.01 4.87 14.57
C ILE A 258 -15.76 6.13 14.17
N ASN A 259 -15.26 6.83 13.15
CA ASN A 259 -15.95 7.96 12.54
C ASN A 259 -15.93 7.79 11.03
N PHE A 260 -16.95 8.35 10.39
CA PHE A 260 -17.06 8.40 8.93
C PHE A 260 -16.88 9.84 8.47
N SER A 261 -15.88 10.07 7.66
CA SER A 261 -15.56 11.36 7.04
C SER A 261 -15.58 11.24 5.53
N LEU A 262 -15.59 12.36 4.83
CA LEU A 262 -15.73 12.42 3.37
C LEU A 262 -16.90 11.55 2.87
N ASP A 263 -18.06 11.67 3.55
CA ASP A 263 -19.24 10.91 3.19
C ASP A 263 -19.98 11.55 2.01
N ASN A 264 -19.58 11.17 0.81
CA ASN A 264 -20.12 11.69 -0.43
C ASN A 264 -21.60 11.29 -0.65
N SER A 265 -22.12 10.27 0.08
CA SER A 265 -23.52 9.87 -0.03
C SER A 265 -24.48 10.96 0.39
N LYS A 266 -24.11 11.78 1.38
CA LYS A 266 -24.93 12.90 1.85
C LYS A 266 -25.07 13.98 0.80
N GLN A 267 -23.97 14.31 0.10
CA GLN A 267 -23.99 15.31 -0.96
C GLN A 267 -24.81 14.84 -2.16
N VAL A 268 -24.61 13.60 -2.59
CA VAL A 268 -25.35 13.01 -3.71
C VAL A 268 -26.83 12.91 -3.38
N LYS A 269 -27.20 12.49 -2.17
CA LYS A 269 -28.58 12.46 -1.72
C LYS A 269 -29.25 13.83 -1.75
N GLY A 270 -28.56 14.86 -1.24
CA GLY A 270 -29.06 16.24 -1.29
C GLY A 270 -29.30 16.74 -2.72
N MET A 271 -28.43 16.37 -3.68
CA MET A 271 -28.64 16.67 -5.10
C MET A 271 -29.88 15.97 -5.66
N VAL A 272 -30.06 14.67 -5.35
CA VAL A 272 -31.25 13.90 -5.80
C VAL A 272 -32.52 14.50 -5.21
N ASP A 273 -32.57 14.76 -3.91
CA ASP A 273 -33.73 15.35 -3.22
C ASP A 273 -34.08 16.75 -3.83
N SER A 274 -33.06 17.53 -4.21
CA SER A 274 -33.25 18.84 -4.87
C SER A 274 -33.83 18.70 -6.28
N LEU A 275 -33.34 17.70 -7.05
CA LEU A 275 -33.87 17.41 -8.39
C LEU A 275 -35.34 16.92 -8.31
N GLU A 276 -35.66 16.02 -7.39
CA GLU A 276 -37.04 15.56 -7.15
C GLU A 276 -37.98 16.74 -6.81
N SER A 277 -37.52 17.62 -5.91
CA SER A 277 -38.28 18.82 -5.53
C SER A 277 -38.46 19.76 -6.72
N ALA A 278 -37.45 19.95 -7.56
CA ALA A 278 -37.57 20.80 -8.74
C ALA A 278 -38.58 20.24 -9.76
N VAL A 279 -38.54 18.90 -10.00
CA VAL A 279 -39.51 18.24 -10.89
C VAL A 279 -40.94 18.36 -10.34
N LEU A 280 -41.13 18.10 -9.04
CA LEU A 280 -42.44 18.24 -8.40
C LEU A 280 -42.99 19.68 -8.43
N THR A 281 -42.10 20.68 -8.45
CA THR A 281 -42.51 22.10 -8.51
C THR A 281 -42.82 22.55 -9.94
N ALA A 282 -42.28 21.86 -10.95
CA ALA A 282 -42.45 22.15 -12.36
C ALA A 282 -43.72 21.49 -12.98
N ILE A 283 -44.38 20.57 -12.26
CA ILE A 283 -45.63 19.91 -12.62
C ILE A 283 -46.80 20.64 -11.92
#